data_272a0f52dd0903e4297eaba4fa793514
#
_entry.id   272a0f52dd0903e4297eaba4fa793514
#
_cell.length_a   1.000
_cell.length_b   1.000
_cell.length_c   1.000
_cell.angle_alpha   90.00
_cell.angle_beta   90.00
_cell.angle_gamma   90.00
#
_symmetry.space_group_name_H-M   'P 1'
#
loop_
_entity.id
_entity.type
_entity.pdbx_description
1 polymer ?
#
loop_
_entity_poly.entity_id
_entity_poly.type
_entity_poly.pdbx_seq_one_letter_code
_entity_poly.pdbx_strand_id
1 'polypeptide(L)'
;MLRVESVFAGYGEATVLDDCSLTMQEGESLALLGRNGVGKSTLLLTIMGHTRVHRGSIRWGGRDLMKAPAYGRARAGLGWVPQEREVFPSLTVEENLTVPSLPGKWDLERIYTLFPRLQARRKYFGNQLSGGEQQMLAIGRALMLNPKLLLLDEPLEGLAPVIVDELCEAIDDMVRNQGQSLILVEQRVEQALSLTHRAVVLDRGHVVHTAESPGLLKDISVLEKWVGVRLHE
;
A
#
# COMPACT_ATOMS: atom_id res chain seq x y z
N MET A 1 14.76 -5.55 -0.04
CA MET A 1 14.66 -5.30 1.40
C MET A 1 14.50 -3.82 1.66
N LEU A 2 13.44 -3.42 2.40
CA LEU A 2 13.22 -2.07 2.93
C LEU A 2 13.78 -1.98 4.35
N ARG A 3 14.46 -0.88 4.66
CA ARG A 3 14.89 -0.52 6.02
C ARG A 3 14.50 0.93 6.30
N VAL A 4 13.73 1.14 7.34
CA VAL A 4 13.41 2.42 7.96
C VAL A 4 14.04 2.38 9.33
N GLU A 5 14.97 3.28 9.63
CA GLU A 5 15.80 3.23 10.86
C GLU A 5 15.71 4.55 11.59
N SER A 6 15.10 4.53 12.78
CA SER A 6 14.93 5.68 13.69
C SER A 6 14.46 6.95 12.98
N VAL A 7 13.40 6.83 12.18
CA VAL A 7 12.90 7.93 11.35
C VAL A 7 12.00 8.85 12.15
N PHE A 8 12.35 10.14 12.14
CA PHE A 8 11.54 11.26 12.58
C PHE A 8 11.12 12.04 11.35
N ALA A 9 9.81 12.09 11.03
CA ALA A 9 9.34 12.69 9.81
C ALA A 9 7.92 13.27 9.95
N GLY A 10 7.58 14.19 9.05
CA GLY A 10 6.26 14.81 9.03
C GLY A 10 6.13 15.93 8.02
N TYR A 11 5.34 16.94 8.33
CA TYR A 11 4.97 18.03 7.42
C TYR A 11 5.53 19.35 7.94
N GLY A 12 6.38 19.99 7.13
CA GLY A 12 7.10 21.20 7.56
C GLY A 12 7.95 20.91 8.79
N GLU A 13 7.68 21.60 9.90
CA GLU A 13 8.36 21.39 11.18
C GLU A 13 7.61 20.42 12.11
N ALA A 14 6.36 20.03 11.76
CA ALA A 14 5.57 19.10 12.57
C ALA A 14 6.08 17.66 12.37
N THR A 15 6.39 16.98 13.46
CA THR A 15 6.78 15.56 13.49
C THR A 15 5.54 14.70 13.73
N VAL A 16 5.30 13.74 12.86
CA VAL A 16 4.22 12.74 12.95
C VAL A 16 4.79 11.36 13.24
N LEU A 17 5.89 11.01 12.57
CA LEU A 17 6.64 9.78 12.88
C LEU A 17 7.75 10.13 13.87
N ASP A 18 7.82 9.37 14.96
CA ASP A 18 8.72 9.60 16.07
C ASP A 18 9.48 8.30 16.38
N ASP A 19 10.78 8.27 16.07
CA ASP A 19 11.65 7.09 16.16
C ASP A 19 11.04 5.83 15.48
N CYS A 20 10.43 6.03 14.31
CA CYS A 20 9.79 4.94 13.59
C CYS A 20 10.84 4.04 12.94
N SER A 21 10.82 2.76 13.28
CA SER A 21 11.74 1.77 12.71
C SER A 21 10.99 0.53 12.25
N LEU A 22 11.23 0.10 11.00
CA LEU A 22 10.73 -1.16 10.47
C LEU A 22 11.67 -1.71 9.39
N THR A 23 11.65 -3.02 9.25
CA THR A 23 12.35 -3.74 8.17
C THR A 23 11.38 -4.65 7.44
N MET A 24 11.60 -4.85 6.14
CA MET A 24 10.80 -5.74 5.29
C MET A 24 11.68 -6.42 4.26
N GLN A 25 11.53 -7.72 4.09
CA GLN A 25 12.25 -8.50 3.09
C GLN A 25 11.62 -8.36 1.70
N GLU A 26 12.34 -8.75 0.68
CA GLU A 26 11.80 -8.87 -0.68
C GLU A 26 10.84 -10.08 -0.73
N GLY A 27 9.70 -9.94 -1.40
CA GLY A 27 8.64 -10.95 -1.43
C GLY A 27 7.75 -10.98 -0.17
N GLU A 28 8.08 -10.22 0.87
CA GLU A 28 7.26 -10.12 2.08
C GLU A 28 6.05 -9.21 1.85
N SER A 29 4.91 -9.53 2.51
CA SER A 29 3.77 -8.63 2.64
C SER A 29 3.55 -8.27 4.10
N LEU A 30 3.26 -6.97 4.35
CA LEU A 30 3.19 -6.38 5.68
C LEU A 30 1.90 -5.59 5.84
N ALA A 31 1.08 -5.93 6.85
CA ALA A 31 -0.03 -5.09 7.29
C ALA A 31 0.49 -3.98 8.20
N LEU A 32 0.14 -2.73 7.90
CA LEU A 32 0.40 -1.60 8.77
C LEU A 32 -0.90 -1.20 9.47
N LEU A 33 -1.01 -1.56 10.73
CA LEU A 33 -2.18 -1.42 11.57
C LEU A 33 -2.04 -0.25 12.56
N GLY A 34 -3.16 0.21 13.10
CA GLY A 34 -3.23 1.28 14.11
C GLY A 34 -4.44 2.18 13.90
N ARG A 35 -4.76 2.99 14.90
CA ARG A 35 -5.90 3.94 14.85
C ARG A 35 -5.70 4.99 13.75
N ASN A 36 -6.80 5.68 13.40
CA ASN A 36 -6.70 6.82 12.48
C ASN A 36 -5.87 7.93 13.11
N GLY A 37 -5.06 8.60 12.28
CA GLY A 37 -4.20 9.70 12.71
C GLY A 37 -2.90 9.30 13.43
N VAL A 38 -2.58 7.99 13.59
CA VAL A 38 -1.33 7.58 14.27
C VAL A 38 -0.07 7.66 13.39
N GLY A 39 -0.22 7.99 12.08
CA GLY A 39 0.91 8.18 11.16
C GLY A 39 1.07 7.11 10.07
N LYS A 40 0.09 6.21 9.86
CA LYS A 40 0.18 5.13 8.84
C LYS A 40 0.43 5.67 7.44
N SER A 41 -0.46 6.52 6.92
CA SER A 41 -0.30 7.16 5.60
C SER A 41 0.95 8.04 5.55
N THR A 42 1.29 8.71 6.67
CA THR A 42 2.54 9.49 6.77
C THR A 42 3.77 8.60 6.59
N LEU A 43 3.76 7.37 7.09
CA LEU A 43 4.87 6.43 6.87
C LEU A 43 4.99 6.05 5.39
N LEU A 44 3.87 5.75 4.70
CA LEU A 44 3.89 5.48 3.26
C LEU A 44 4.39 6.70 2.47
N LEU A 45 3.87 7.89 2.76
CA LEU A 45 4.31 9.15 2.16
C LEU A 45 5.79 9.44 2.42
N THR A 46 6.29 9.09 3.61
CA THR A 46 7.71 9.23 3.97
C THR A 46 8.58 8.29 3.15
N ILE A 47 8.16 7.03 2.98
CA ILE A 47 8.85 6.06 2.12
C ILE A 47 8.85 6.54 0.67
N MET A 48 7.76 7.17 0.20
CA MET A 48 7.65 7.72 -1.17
C MET A 48 8.36 9.08 -1.35
N GLY A 49 8.77 9.75 -0.25
CA GLY A 49 9.50 11.02 -0.32
C GLY A 49 8.62 12.26 -0.43
N HIS A 50 7.39 12.17 0.05
CA HIS A 50 6.42 13.27 0.08
C HIS A 50 6.37 14.02 1.43
N THR A 51 7.15 13.58 2.42
CA THR A 51 7.28 14.25 3.72
C THR A 51 8.72 14.69 3.97
N ARG A 52 8.91 15.55 4.97
CA ARG A 52 10.23 15.94 5.42
C ARG A 52 10.73 14.93 6.47
N VAL A 53 11.90 14.33 6.21
CA VAL A 53 12.59 13.51 7.20
C VAL A 53 13.56 14.40 7.96
N HIS A 54 13.38 14.49 9.28
CA HIS A 54 14.20 15.29 10.18
C HIS A 54 15.44 14.51 10.66
N ARG A 55 15.26 13.20 10.92
CA ARG A 55 16.30 12.27 11.40
C ARG A 55 16.04 10.85 10.91
N GLY A 56 17.05 9.99 11.00
CA GLY A 56 16.98 8.60 10.63
C GLY A 56 17.42 8.32 9.22
N SER A 57 17.15 7.12 8.74
CA SER A 57 17.48 6.70 7.38
C SER A 57 16.40 5.81 6.77
N ILE A 58 16.28 5.88 5.42
CA ILE A 58 15.39 5.00 4.65
C ILE A 58 16.22 4.41 3.52
N ARG A 59 16.25 3.07 3.45
CA ARG A 59 16.98 2.35 2.40
C ARG A 59 16.07 1.33 1.71
N TRP A 60 16.22 1.22 0.39
CA TRP A 60 15.53 0.23 -0.44
C TRP A 60 16.51 -0.47 -1.36
N GLY A 61 16.55 -1.83 -1.32
CA GLY A 61 17.46 -2.60 -2.16
C GLY A 61 18.94 -2.21 -1.96
N GLY A 62 19.34 -1.82 -0.76
CA GLY A 62 20.68 -1.30 -0.44
C GLY A 62 20.91 0.17 -0.82
N ARG A 63 20.01 0.82 -1.54
CA ARG A 63 20.10 2.23 -1.94
C ARG A 63 19.56 3.14 -0.84
N ASP A 64 20.27 4.22 -0.55
CA ASP A 64 19.79 5.30 0.31
C ASP A 64 18.73 6.12 -0.45
N LEU A 65 17.55 6.26 0.15
CA LEU A 65 16.43 7.02 -0.42
C LEU A 65 16.35 8.46 0.11
N MET A 66 17.17 8.85 1.07
CA MET A 66 17.06 10.15 1.75
C MET A 66 17.13 11.34 0.79
N LYS A 67 17.98 11.26 -0.23
CA LYS A 67 18.15 12.31 -1.25
C LYS A 67 17.37 12.04 -2.54
N ALA A 68 16.70 10.89 -2.64
CA ALA A 68 15.95 10.52 -3.84
C ALA A 68 14.59 11.24 -3.84
N PRO A 69 14.24 12.01 -4.88
CA PRO A 69 12.91 12.58 -5.03
C PRO A 69 11.88 11.47 -5.31
N ALA A 70 10.59 11.75 -5.15
CA ALA A 70 9.51 10.77 -5.31
C ALA A 70 9.59 9.99 -6.64
N TYR A 71 9.80 10.68 -7.77
CA TYR A 71 9.97 10.01 -9.07
C TYR A 71 11.21 9.10 -9.13
N GLY A 72 12.27 9.45 -8.40
CA GLY A 72 13.48 8.62 -8.28
C GLY A 72 13.21 7.34 -7.47
N ARG A 73 12.37 7.44 -6.45
CA ARG A 73 11.92 6.29 -5.64
C ARG A 73 11.00 5.37 -6.45
N ALA A 74 10.09 5.93 -7.25
CA ALA A 74 9.28 5.16 -8.19
C ALA A 74 10.18 4.39 -9.19
N ARG A 75 11.19 5.05 -9.79
CA ARG A 75 12.19 4.40 -10.67
C ARG A 75 13.06 3.36 -9.95
N ALA A 76 13.21 3.47 -8.64
CA ALA A 76 13.87 2.44 -7.84
C ALA A 76 12.99 1.22 -7.55
N GLY A 77 11.74 1.21 -8.05
CA GLY A 77 10.80 0.11 -7.94
C GLY A 77 9.82 0.23 -6.77
N LEU A 78 9.52 1.44 -6.31
CA LEU A 78 8.45 1.70 -5.33
C LEU A 78 7.18 2.13 -6.08
N GLY A 79 6.07 1.39 -5.90
CA GLY A 79 4.74 1.79 -6.35
C GLY A 79 3.88 2.23 -5.18
N TRP A 80 2.97 3.17 -5.40
CA TRP A 80 2.08 3.66 -4.36
C TRP A 80 0.69 3.95 -4.91
N VAL A 81 -0.32 3.53 -4.17
CA VAL A 81 -1.72 3.83 -4.40
C VAL A 81 -2.24 4.57 -3.18
N PRO A 82 -2.54 5.87 -3.30
CA PRO A 82 -3.10 6.68 -2.22
C PRO A 82 -4.57 6.33 -1.99
N GLN A 83 -5.10 6.71 -0.83
CA GLN A 83 -6.51 6.55 -0.45
C GLN A 83 -7.46 7.21 -1.46
N GLU A 84 -7.11 8.36 -2.02
CA GLU A 84 -7.91 9.11 -2.99
C GLU A 84 -7.88 8.57 -4.42
N ARG A 85 -7.22 7.41 -4.65
CA ARG A 85 -7.10 6.69 -5.94
C ARG A 85 -6.35 7.47 -7.03
N GLU A 86 -6.52 8.78 -7.14
CA GLU A 86 -5.83 9.70 -8.07
C GLU A 86 -5.80 9.23 -9.54
N VAL A 87 -6.91 8.69 -10.06
CA VAL A 87 -7.01 8.32 -11.47
C VAL A 87 -7.09 9.57 -12.36
N PHE A 88 -6.59 9.49 -13.60
CA PHE A 88 -6.73 10.57 -14.56
C PHE A 88 -8.15 10.57 -15.15
N PRO A 89 -9.02 11.52 -14.77
CA PRO A 89 -10.44 11.49 -15.10
C PRO A 89 -10.72 11.65 -16.60
N SER A 90 -9.83 12.32 -17.34
CA SER A 90 -9.96 12.60 -18.78
C SER A 90 -9.25 11.60 -19.68
N LEU A 91 -8.57 10.61 -19.12
CA LEU A 91 -7.98 9.51 -19.86
C LEU A 91 -8.88 8.28 -19.77
N THR A 92 -8.88 7.48 -20.83
CA THR A 92 -9.52 6.15 -20.81
C THR A 92 -8.81 5.21 -19.83
N VAL A 93 -9.46 4.10 -19.48
CA VAL A 93 -8.85 3.05 -18.66
C VAL A 93 -7.52 2.58 -19.28
N GLU A 94 -7.51 2.31 -20.59
CA GLU A 94 -6.32 1.84 -21.29
C GLU A 94 -5.20 2.90 -21.29
N GLU A 95 -5.53 4.16 -21.51
CA GLU A 95 -4.56 5.27 -21.42
C GLU A 95 -4.03 5.46 -20.00
N ASN A 96 -4.89 5.41 -18.97
CA ASN A 96 -4.47 5.45 -17.57
C ASN A 96 -3.44 4.37 -17.25
N LEU A 97 -3.63 3.15 -17.77
CA LEU A 97 -2.73 2.02 -17.56
C LEU A 97 -1.42 2.17 -18.33
N THR A 98 -1.48 2.68 -19.57
CA THR A 98 -0.32 2.71 -20.47
C THR A 98 0.60 3.89 -20.25
N VAL A 99 0.09 5.05 -19.80
CA VAL A 99 0.91 6.26 -19.54
C VAL A 99 2.11 6.00 -18.61
N PRO A 100 1.97 5.32 -17.46
CA PRO A 100 3.10 5.04 -16.56
C PRO A 100 3.89 3.79 -16.93
N SER A 101 3.48 3.02 -17.93
CA SER A 101 3.97 1.66 -18.19
C SER A 101 5.50 1.60 -18.36
N LEU A 102 6.11 0.69 -17.64
CA LEU A 102 7.51 0.31 -17.77
C LEU A 102 7.60 -1.16 -18.17
N PRO A 103 8.64 -1.56 -18.93
CA PRO A 103 8.86 -2.98 -19.26
C PRO A 103 9.00 -3.84 -18.01
N GLY A 104 8.34 -4.99 -17.96
CA GLY A 104 8.48 -5.94 -16.86
C GLY A 104 7.39 -7.01 -16.85
N LYS A 105 7.15 -7.55 -15.67
CA LYS A 105 6.19 -8.64 -15.43
C LYS A 105 4.74 -8.20 -15.65
N TRP A 106 4.40 -6.98 -15.20
CA TRP A 106 3.06 -6.43 -15.33
C TRP A 106 2.90 -5.72 -16.66
N ASP A 107 1.96 -6.20 -17.46
CA ASP A 107 1.52 -5.64 -18.73
C ASP A 107 -0.02 -5.54 -18.78
N LEU A 108 -0.57 -4.98 -19.84
CA LEU A 108 -2.01 -4.81 -19.99
C LEU A 108 -2.79 -6.13 -19.89
N GLU A 109 -2.27 -7.21 -20.47
CA GLU A 109 -2.95 -8.51 -20.47
C GLU A 109 -3.07 -9.05 -19.04
N ARG A 110 -2.00 -8.98 -18.27
CA ARG A 110 -2.00 -9.38 -16.86
C ARG A 110 -2.88 -8.49 -15.99
N ILE A 111 -2.88 -7.17 -16.22
CA ILE A 111 -3.80 -6.26 -15.50
C ILE A 111 -5.25 -6.59 -15.84
N TYR A 112 -5.58 -6.89 -17.07
CA TYR A 112 -6.93 -7.27 -17.46
C TYR A 112 -7.33 -8.68 -16.96
N THR A 113 -6.36 -9.59 -16.80
CA THR A 113 -6.59 -10.88 -16.15
C THR A 113 -6.88 -10.68 -14.66
N LEU A 114 -6.10 -9.81 -13.99
CA LEU A 114 -6.29 -9.50 -12.56
C LEU A 114 -7.60 -8.73 -12.32
N PHE A 115 -7.97 -7.82 -13.23
CA PHE A 115 -9.16 -6.96 -13.15
C PHE A 115 -10.00 -7.03 -14.42
N PRO A 116 -10.81 -8.10 -14.65
CA PRO A 116 -11.60 -8.25 -15.88
C PRO A 116 -12.59 -7.11 -16.12
N ARG A 117 -13.07 -6.45 -15.05
CA ARG A 117 -13.95 -5.27 -15.15
C ARG A 117 -13.26 -4.12 -15.89
N LEU A 118 -11.95 -3.93 -15.71
CA LEU A 118 -11.20 -2.89 -16.44
C LEU A 118 -11.12 -3.20 -17.93
N GLN A 119 -10.97 -4.47 -18.31
CA GLN A 119 -10.99 -4.88 -19.72
C GLN A 119 -12.32 -4.54 -20.38
N ALA A 120 -13.43 -4.86 -19.72
CA ALA A 120 -14.77 -4.52 -20.22
C ALA A 120 -14.98 -3.00 -20.36
N ARG A 121 -14.28 -2.21 -19.54
CA ARG A 121 -14.36 -0.73 -19.52
C ARG A 121 -13.17 -0.02 -20.18
N ARG A 122 -12.30 -0.73 -20.92
CA ARG A 122 -11.02 -0.19 -21.42
C ARG A 122 -11.10 1.15 -22.16
N LYS A 123 -12.24 1.42 -22.83
CA LYS A 123 -12.50 2.67 -23.59
C LYS A 123 -13.26 3.74 -22.78
N TYR A 124 -13.67 3.45 -21.55
CA TYR A 124 -14.35 4.41 -20.68
C TYR A 124 -13.33 5.35 -20.05
N PHE A 125 -13.72 6.60 -19.87
CA PHE A 125 -12.89 7.58 -19.16
C PHE A 125 -12.88 7.31 -17.66
N GLY A 126 -11.81 7.73 -16.96
CA GLY A 126 -11.65 7.53 -15.53
C GLY A 126 -12.80 8.08 -14.69
N ASN A 127 -13.41 9.21 -15.11
CA ASN A 127 -14.57 9.81 -14.44
C ASN A 127 -15.90 9.07 -14.70
N GLN A 128 -15.94 8.10 -15.59
CA GLN A 128 -17.12 7.29 -15.89
C GLN A 128 -17.14 5.97 -15.08
N LEU A 129 -16.08 5.70 -14.32
CA LEU A 129 -15.94 4.49 -13.53
C LEU A 129 -16.60 4.62 -12.17
N SER A 130 -17.13 3.50 -11.66
CA SER A 130 -17.52 3.40 -10.26
C SER A 130 -16.31 3.50 -9.33
N GLY A 131 -16.52 3.80 -8.03
CA GLY A 131 -15.42 3.88 -7.07
C GLY A 131 -14.57 2.63 -7.00
N GLY A 132 -15.17 1.43 -7.11
CA GLY A 132 -14.43 0.16 -7.16
C GLY A 132 -13.61 -0.02 -8.42
N GLU A 133 -14.16 0.33 -9.59
CA GLU A 133 -13.43 0.30 -10.86
C GLU A 133 -12.27 1.31 -10.85
N GLN A 134 -12.45 2.50 -10.24
CA GLN A 134 -11.37 3.47 -10.06
C GLN A 134 -10.26 2.92 -9.14
N GLN A 135 -10.63 2.17 -8.08
CA GLN A 135 -9.66 1.53 -7.19
C GLN A 135 -8.83 0.47 -7.93
N MET A 136 -9.51 -0.41 -8.69
CA MET A 136 -8.84 -1.39 -9.55
C MET A 136 -7.91 -0.70 -10.55
N LEU A 137 -8.36 0.41 -11.15
CA LEU A 137 -7.55 1.19 -12.09
C LEU A 137 -6.32 1.81 -11.43
N ALA A 138 -6.46 2.35 -10.22
CA ALA A 138 -5.34 2.93 -9.47
C ALA A 138 -4.28 1.87 -9.13
N ILE A 139 -4.71 0.68 -8.68
CA ILE A 139 -3.82 -0.46 -8.41
C ILE A 139 -3.16 -0.93 -9.72
N GLY A 140 -3.95 -1.14 -10.77
CA GLY A 140 -3.44 -1.55 -12.09
C GLY A 140 -2.40 -0.57 -12.63
N ARG A 141 -2.64 0.73 -12.50
CA ARG A 141 -1.72 1.79 -12.92
C ARG A 141 -0.40 1.76 -12.14
N ALA A 142 -0.47 1.50 -10.83
CA ALA A 142 0.73 1.35 -10.02
C ALA A 142 1.53 0.08 -10.39
N LEU A 143 0.84 -1.02 -10.69
CA LEU A 143 1.46 -2.27 -11.16
C LEU A 143 2.14 -2.12 -12.52
N MET A 144 1.59 -1.30 -13.44
CA MET A 144 2.21 -1.02 -14.75
C MET A 144 3.58 -0.32 -14.65
N LEU A 145 3.94 0.26 -13.51
CA LEU A 145 5.31 0.70 -13.19
C LEU A 145 6.26 -0.47 -12.90
N ASN A 146 5.75 -1.71 -12.84
CA ASN A 146 6.49 -2.90 -12.45
C ASN A 146 7.25 -2.74 -11.12
N PRO A 147 6.53 -2.35 -10.04
CA PRO A 147 7.17 -2.08 -8.77
C PRO A 147 7.66 -3.37 -8.11
N LYS A 148 8.80 -3.27 -7.42
CA LYS A 148 9.30 -4.33 -6.54
C LYS A 148 8.63 -4.31 -5.18
N LEU A 149 8.18 -3.14 -4.72
CA LEU A 149 7.39 -2.93 -3.52
C LEU A 149 6.18 -2.07 -3.87
N LEU A 150 4.99 -2.57 -3.58
CA LEU A 150 3.73 -1.85 -3.71
C LEU A 150 3.26 -1.37 -2.34
N LEU A 151 2.86 -0.11 -2.24
CA LEU A 151 2.28 0.50 -1.05
C LEU A 151 0.81 0.79 -1.34
N LEU A 152 -0.09 0.21 -0.57
CA LEU A 152 -1.54 0.43 -0.68
C LEU A 152 -2.06 1.12 0.59
N ASP A 153 -2.66 2.29 0.42
CA ASP A 153 -3.21 3.08 1.52
C ASP A 153 -4.73 2.99 1.53
N GLU A 154 -5.28 2.20 2.46
CA GLU A 154 -6.70 1.93 2.68
C GLU A 154 -7.48 1.55 1.39
N PRO A 155 -6.99 0.57 0.60
CA PRO A 155 -7.54 0.28 -0.73
C PRO A 155 -8.98 -0.26 -0.70
N LEU A 156 -9.50 -0.72 0.44
CA LEU A 156 -10.83 -1.31 0.58
C LEU A 156 -11.87 -0.32 1.12
N GLU A 157 -11.45 0.90 1.49
CA GLU A 157 -12.34 1.87 2.14
C GLU A 157 -13.44 2.37 1.21
N GLY A 158 -14.67 2.46 1.75
CA GLY A 158 -15.85 3.03 1.06
C GLY A 158 -16.34 2.21 -0.13
N LEU A 159 -15.93 0.94 -0.25
CA LEU A 159 -16.33 0.06 -1.35
C LEU A 159 -17.45 -0.89 -0.95
N ALA A 160 -18.25 -1.29 -1.95
CA ALA A 160 -19.28 -2.32 -1.78
C ALA A 160 -18.65 -3.69 -1.47
N PRO A 161 -19.29 -4.55 -0.65
CA PRO A 161 -18.73 -5.84 -0.23
C PRO A 161 -18.20 -6.70 -1.39
N VAL A 162 -18.95 -6.84 -2.47
CA VAL A 162 -18.55 -7.62 -3.65
C VAL A 162 -17.26 -7.10 -4.29
N ILE A 163 -17.02 -5.80 -4.25
CA ILE A 163 -15.78 -5.19 -4.77
C ILE A 163 -14.63 -5.41 -3.80
N VAL A 164 -14.91 -5.37 -2.49
CA VAL A 164 -13.91 -5.70 -1.46
C VAL A 164 -13.41 -7.12 -1.66
N ASP A 165 -14.32 -8.09 -1.89
CA ASP A 165 -13.96 -9.49 -2.11
C ASP A 165 -13.07 -9.64 -3.37
N GLU A 166 -13.47 -9.02 -4.50
CA GLU A 166 -12.67 -9.03 -5.74
C GLU A 166 -11.27 -8.40 -5.55
N LEU A 167 -11.16 -7.33 -4.78
CA LEU A 167 -9.87 -6.70 -4.49
C LEU A 167 -9.01 -7.54 -3.54
N CYS A 168 -9.62 -8.17 -2.54
CA CYS A 168 -8.92 -9.10 -1.66
C CYS A 168 -8.35 -10.29 -2.44
N GLU A 169 -9.12 -10.88 -3.35
CA GLU A 169 -8.65 -11.97 -4.23
C GLU A 169 -7.48 -11.50 -5.10
N ALA A 170 -7.57 -10.30 -5.69
CA ALA A 170 -6.50 -9.74 -6.51
C ALA A 170 -5.23 -9.47 -5.69
N ILE A 171 -5.37 -8.92 -4.47
CA ILE A 171 -4.23 -8.67 -3.58
C ILE A 171 -3.60 -10.00 -3.13
N ASP A 172 -4.42 -11.01 -2.81
CA ASP A 172 -3.93 -12.32 -2.43
C ASP A 172 -3.15 -12.99 -3.58
N ASP A 173 -3.66 -12.92 -4.81
CA ASP A 173 -2.95 -13.41 -6.00
C ASP A 173 -1.61 -12.70 -6.19
N MET A 174 -1.58 -11.36 -6.10
CA MET A 174 -0.35 -10.57 -6.19
C MET A 174 0.70 -11.01 -5.15
N VAL A 175 0.28 -11.25 -3.91
CA VAL A 175 1.17 -11.63 -2.81
C VAL A 175 1.61 -13.09 -2.94
N ARG A 176 0.66 -14.03 -2.99
CA ARG A 176 0.95 -15.46 -2.88
C ARG A 176 1.45 -16.08 -4.16
N ASN A 177 0.84 -15.73 -5.30
CA ASN A 177 1.16 -16.37 -6.58
C ASN A 177 2.19 -15.57 -7.37
N GLN A 178 2.20 -14.25 -7.18
CA GLN A 178 3.08 -13.36 -7.95
C GLN A 178 4.33 -12.94 -7.16
N GLY A 179 4.40 -13.18 -5.84
CA GLY A 179 5.53 -12.83 -4.98
C GLY A 179 5.74 -11.31 -4.85
N GLN A 180 4.66 -10.52 -4.99
CA GLN A 180 4.73 -9.07 -4.89
C GLN A 180 5.00 -8.65 -3.46
N SER A 181 6.09 -7.88 -3.22
CA SER A 181 6.26 -7.23 -1.92
C SER A 181 5.19 -6.15 -1.74
N LEU A 182 4.53 -6.14 -0.58
CA LEU A 182 3.38 -5.28 -0.31
C LEU A 182 3.44 -4.68 1.10
N ILE A 183 3.20 -3.38 1.24
CA ILE A 183 2.75 -2.78 2.51
C ILE A 183 1.29 -2.39 2.32
N LEU A 184 0.43 -2.95 3.15
CA LEU A 184 -1.01 -2.73 3.15
C LEU A 184 -1.41 -1.97 4.41
N VAL A 185 -1.87 -0.75 4.27
CA VAL A 185 -2.57 0.00 5.32
C VAL A 185 -4.06 -0.32 5.21
N GLU A 186 -4.66 -0.83 6.27
CA GLU A 186 -6.08 -1.12 6.34
C GLU A 186 -6.62 -0.94 7.76
N GLN A 187 -7.92 -0.53 7.83
CA GLN A 187 -8.64 -0.43 9.09
C GLN A 187 -9.31 -1.76 9.45
N ARG A 188 -9.64 -2.57 8.45
CA ARG A 188 -10.24 -3.90 8.62
C ARG A 188 -9.13 -4.91 8.94
N VAL A 189 -8.90 -5.09 10.25
CA VAL A 189 -7.76 -5.86 10.77
C VAL A 189 -7.73 -7.28 10.22
N GLU A 190 -8.87 -7.99 10.23
CA GLU A 190 -8.94 -9.37 9.75
C GLU A 190 -8.57 -9.49 8.27
N GLN A 191 -9.08 -8.59 7.41
CA GLN A 191 -8.71 -8.56 6.00
C GLN A 191 -7.23 -8.26 5.81
N ALA A 192 -6.69 -7.26 6.53
CA ALA A 192 -5.27 -6.95 6.44
C ALA A 192 -4.39 -8.14 6.82
N LEU A 193 -4.71 -8.81 7.91
CA LEU A 193 -3.96 -9.98 8.40
C LEU A 193 -4.08 -11.19 7.47
N SER A 194 -5.27 -11.41 6.86
CA SER A 194 -5.47 -12.53 5.94
C SER A 194 -4.65 -12.38 4.64
N LEU A 195 -4.37 -11.15 4.22
CA LEU A 195 -3.67 -10.80 2.98
C LEU A 195 -2.15 -10.64 3.16
N THR A 196 -1.63 -10.71 4.39
CA THR A 196 -0.23 -10.39 4.67
C THR A 196 0.47 -11.47 5.49
N HIS A 197 1.80 -11.51 5.37
CA HIS A 197 2.63 -12.45 6.13
C HIS A 197 2.86 -11.97 7.57
N ARG A 198 3.03 -10.66 7.76
CA ARG A 198 3.38 -10.04 9.03
C ARG A 198 2.61 -8.74 9.22
N ALA A 199 2.36 -8.37 10.46
CA ALA A 199 1.78 -7.09 10.82
C ALA A 199 2.72 -6.26 11.69
N VAL A 200 2.65 -4.95 11.48
CA VAL A 200 3.28 -3.92 12.30
C VAL A 200 2.19 -2.99 12.78
N VAL A 201 2.17 -2.73 14.07
CA VAL A 201 1.22 -1.79 14.69
C VAL A 201 1.93 -0.49 14.96
N LEU A 202 1.35 0.59 14.44
CA LEU A 202 1.79 1.96 14.68
C LEU A 202 0.89 2.61 15.73
N ASP A 203 1.49 3.26 16.73
CA ASP A 203 0.80 4.14 17.65
C ASP A 203 1.61 5.41 17.87
N ARG A 204 0.96 6.58 17.72
CA ARG A 204 1.58 7.91 17.88
C ARG A 204 2.94 8.07 17.17
N GLY A 205 3.05 7.55 15.95
CA GLY A 205 4.28 7.65 15.16
C GLY A 205 5.35 6.60 15.46
N HIS A 206 5.14 5.73 16.46
CA HIS A 206 6.07 4.66 16.84
C HIS A 206 5.57 3.28 16.41
N VAL A 207 6.48 2.38 16.10
CA VAL A 207 6.17 0.95 15.97
C VAL A 207 6.12 0.35 17.38
N VAL A 208 4.91 -0.09 17.80
CA VAL A 208 4.67 -0.59 19.17
C VAL A 208 4.52 -2.11 19.24
N HIS A 209 4.24 -2.77 18.12
CA HIS A 209 4.12 -4.22 18.06
C HIS A 209 4.44 -4.73 16.65
N THR A 210 5.01 -5.93 16.58
CA THR A 210 5.28 -6.64 15.33
C THR A 210 5.09 -8.13 15.56
N ALA A 211 4.30 -8.79 14.70
CA ALA A 211 4.07 -10.23 14.78
C ALA A 211 3.68 -10.80 13.42
N GLU A 212 3.76 -12.13 13.28
CA GLU A 212 3.27 -12.86 12.12
C GLU A 212 1.74 -12.79 12.04
N SER A 213 1.19 -12.45 10.87
CA SER A 213 -0.25 -12.28 10.66
C SER A 213 -1.07 -13.52 11.01
N PRO A 214 -0.65 -14.76 10.67
CA PRO A 214 -1.40 -15.96 11.05
C PRO A 214 -1.49 -16.18 12.56
N GLY A 215 -0.51 -15.71 13.34
CA GLY A 215 -0.54 -15.74 14.79
C GLY A 215 -1.58 -14.77 15.37
N LEU A 216 -1.60 -13.55 14.84
CA LEU A 216 -2.56 -12.52 15.25
C LEU A 216 -4.00 -12.86 14.85
N LEU A 217 -4.23 -13.53 13.71
CA LEU A 217 -5.57 -14.00 13.30
C LEU A 217 -6.18 -15.02 14.29
N LYS A 218 -5.34 -15.77 15.02
CA LYS A 218 -5.81 -16.72 16.06
C LYS A 218 -6.20 -16.03 17.35
N ASP A 219 -5.62 -14.88 17.63
CA ASP A 219 -5.91 -14.08 18.82
C ASP A 219 -5.78 -12.60 18.50
N ILE A 220 -6.84 -12.05 17.91
CA ILE A 220 -6.92 -10.63 17.53
C ILE A 220 -7.00 -9.72 18.76
N SER A 221 -7.42 -10.24 19.92
CA SER A 221 -7.59 -9.47 21.17
C SER A 221 -6.29 -8.76 21.59
N VAL A 222 -5.14 -9.31 21.22
CA VAL A 222 -3.82 -8.70 21.44
C VAL A 222 -3.73 -7.30 20.81
N LEU A 223 -4.49 -7.03 19.74
CA LEU A 223 -4.46 -5.76 19.00
C LEU A 223 -5.47 -4.74 19.53
N GLU A 224 -6.47 -5.12 20.34
CA GLU A 224 -7.56 -4.25 20.78
C GLU A 224 -7.07 -2.95 21.41
N LYS A 225 -6.02 -3.01 22.22
CA LYS A 225 -5.47 -1.84 22.90
C LYS A 225 -4.91 -0.78 21.95
N TRP A 226 -4.46 -1.18 20.74
CA TRP A 226 -3.83 -0.26 19.78
C TRP A 226 -4.76 0.10 18.63
N VAL A 227 -5.65 -0.81 18.22
CA VAL A 227 -6.55 -0.58 17.08
C VAL A 227 -7.88 0.05 17.52
N GLY A 228 -8.24 -0.12 18.79
CA GLY A 228 -9.40 0.58 19.40
C GLY A 228 -10.77 0.03 18.99
N VAL A 229 -10.80 -1.13 18.34
CA VAL A 229 -12.03 -1.85 18.00
C VAL A 229 -12.15 -3.03 18.97
N ARG A 230 -13.31 -3.17 19.65
CA ARG A 230 -13.68 -4.46 20.23
C ARG A 230 -14.01 -5.39 19.05
N LEU A 231 -13.15 -6.36 18.81
CA LEU A 231 -13.22 -7.26 17.64
C LEU A 231 -14.16 -8.46 17.89
N HIS A 232 -14.96 -8.39 18.98
CA HIS A 232 -15.96 -9.39 19.34
C HIS A 232 -17.31 -8.68 19.59
N GLU A 233 -18.07 -8.47 18.54
CA GLU A 233 -19.54 -8.46 18.52
C GLU A 233 -20.03 -9.10 17.24
#